data_740875bffedb48d4c4a6ddb47851b3d2
#
_entry.id   740875bffedb48d4c4a6ddb47851b3d2
#
_cell.length_a   1.000
_cell.length_b   1.000
_cell.length_c   1.000
_cell.angle_alpha   90.00
_cell.angle_beta   90.00
_cell.angle_gamma   90.00
#
_symmetry.space_group_name_H-M   'P 1'
#
loop_
_entity.id
_entity.type
_entity.pdbx_description
1 polymer ?
#
loop_
_entity_poly.entity_id
_entity_poly.type
_entity_poly.pdbx_seq_one_letter_code
_entity_poly.pdbx_strand_id
1 'polypeptide(L)'
;MPKFVELWVYLSATPLFGLTATLVVYVLAQAAYARLDQAPWANPVLWSVLTIAGGLMATDISYPTYFAGAQFIHFLLGPAVVALAWPLWERRDVLRQRWGALLLAALAGGFAASASALALGWAFDLPHDVVLSLAPKSVTAPVAMGIADKIGGIPALAAVFAVVTGMVAALSGKYLFDTLKVPTDAPGWMARGFALGTAGHGIGAARALQVNANAGAFAGLALGLQVLLASLLIPLAFRIF
;
A
#
# COMPACT_ATOMS: atom_id res chain seq x y z
N MET A 1 26.71 -30.51 12.57
CA MET A 1 25.34 -29.99 12.62
C MET A 1 25.06 -29.12 13.85
N PRO A 2 25.57 -29.40 15.08
CA PRO A 2 25.30 -28.51 16.22
C PRO A 2 25.67 -27.02 15.98
N LYS A 3 26.82 -26.77 15.37
CA LYS A 3 27.30 -25.41 15.09
C LYS A 3 26.41 -24.57 14.16
N PHE A 4 25.68 -25.21 13.24
CA PHE A 4 24.76 -24.49 12.35
C PHE A 4 23.51 -24.08 13.08
N VAL A 5 22.95 -24.94 13.93
CA VAL A 5 21.77 -24.65 14.75
C VAL A 5 22.08 -23.54 15.77
N GLU A 6 23.25 -23.63 16.44
CA GLU A 6 23.70 -22.59 17.39
C GLU A 6 23.91 -21.24 16.69
N LEU A 7 24.54 -21.25 15.52
CA LEU A 7 24.72 -20.03 14.71
C LEU A 7 23.37 -19.46 14.25
N TRP A 8 22.45 -20.31 13.83
CA TRP A 8 21.11 -19.89 13.44
C TRP A 8 20.34 -19.24 14.61
N VAL A 9 20.35 -19.86 15.78
CA VAL A 9 19.72 -19.31 16.98
C VAL A 9 20.34 -17.96 17.35
N TYR A 10 21.66 -17.82 17.29
CA TYR A 10 22.36 -16.57 17.56
C TYR A 10 21.98 -15.48 16.56
N LEU A 11 22.01 -15.80 15.26
CA LEU A 11 21.68 -14.83 14.20
C LEU A 11 20.21 -14.40 14.24
N SER A 12 19.30 -15.34 14.48
CA SER A 12 17.85 -15.03 14.54
C SER A 12 17.48 -14.18 15.77
N ALA A 13 18.27 -14.26 16.84
CA ALA A 13 18.09 -13.43 18.02
C ALA A 13 18.67 -12.01 17.88
N THR A 14 19.44 -11.74 16.82
CA THR A 14 20.02 -10.41 16.61
C THR A 14 19.05 -9.47 15.93
N PRO A 15 18.99 -8.16 16.30
CA PRO A 15 18.16 -7.18 15.63
C PRO A 15 18.42 -7.07 14.12
N LEU A 16 19.62 -7.42 13.67
CA LEU A 16 20.00 -7.38 12.24
C LEU A 16 19.32 -8.47 11.41
N PHE A 17 18.83 -9.55 12.02
CA PHE A 17 18.16 -10.64 11.30
C PHE A 17 16.92 -10.14 10.55
N GLY A 18 15.99 -9.48 11.23
CA GLY A 18 14.75 -9.00 10.62
C GLY A 18 15.01 -8.01 9.47
N LEU A 19 15.95 -7.09 9.67
CA LEU A 19 16.36 -6.13 8.64
C LEU A 19 16.97 -6.84 7.43
N THR A 20 17.96 -7.69 7.64
CA THR A 20 18.68 -8.39 6.57
C THR A 20 17.78 -9.33 5.82
N ALA A 21 16.97 -10.14 6.53
CA ALA A 21 16.00 -11.05 5.91
C ALA A 21 15.03 -10.30 5.00
N THR A 22 14.48 -9.17 5.47
CA THR A 22 13.55 -8.35 4.68
C THR A 22 14.21 -7.82 3.41
N LEU A 23 15.42 -7.25 3.53
CA LEU A 23 16.13 -6.67 2.38
C LEU A 23 16.53 -7.75 1.37
N VAL A 24 17.08 -8.87 1.83
CA VAL A 24 17.50 -9.97 0.95
C VAL A 24 16.30 -10.57 0.20
N VAL A 25 15.23 -10.88 0.92
CA VAL A 25 14.03 -11.45 0.29
C VAL A 25 13.42 -10.46 -0.72
N TYR A 26 13.36 -9.17 -0.38
CA TYR A 26 12.84 -8.17 -1.31
C TYR A 26 13.71 -8.02 -2.56
N VAL A 27 15.04 -7.97 -2.43
CA VAL A 27 15.97 -7.89 -3.58
C VAL A 27 15.84 -9.12 -4.48
N LEU A 28 15.73 -10.32 -3.89
CA LEU A 28 15.53 -11.55 -4.66
C LEU A 28 14.17 -11.56 -5.38
N ALA A 29 13.10 -11.16 -4.69
CA ALA A 29 11.77 -11.02 -5.28
C ALA A 29 11.75 -9.99 -6.42
N GLN A 30 12.45 -8.86 -6.24
CA GLN A 30 12.59 -7.83 -7.27
C GLN A 30 13.39 -8.33 -8.49
N ALA A 31 14.45 -9.10 -8.26
CA ALA A 31 15.24 -9.71 -9.34
C ALA A 31 14.41 -10.75 -10.13
N ALA A 32 13.62 -11.57 -9.42
CA ALA A 32 12.70 -12.51 -10.05
C ALA A 32 11.62 -11.79 -10.87
N TYR A 33 11.04 -10.73 -10.31
CA TYR A 33 10.05 -9.89 -10.97
C TYR A 33 10.57 -9.27 -12.28
N ALA A 34 11.82 -8.75 -12.25
CA ALA A 34 12.46 -8.20 -13.45
C ALA A 34 12.67 -9.25 -14.55
N ARG A 35 13.01 -10.52 -14.17
CA ARG A 35 13.18 -11.64 -15.11
C ARG A 35 11.86 -12.16 -15.69
N LEU A 36 10.75 -11.89 -15.04
CA LEU A 36 9.40 -12.33 -15.44
C LEU A 36 8.63 -11.20 -16.15
N ASP A 37 9.34 -10.31 -16.84
CA ASP A 37 8.77 -9.20 -17.60
C ASP A 37 7.77 -8.37 -16.80
N GLN A 38 8.05 -8.19 -15.52
CA GLN A 38 7.22 -7.44 -14.59
C GLN A 38 5.76 -7.91 -14.53
N ALA A 39 5.54 -9.22 -14.65
CA ALA A 39 4.22 -9.81 -14.60
C ALA A 39 3.51 -9.44 -13.28
N PRO A 40 2.22 -9.05 -13.29
CA PRO A 40 1.52 -8.60 -12.08
C PRO A 40 1.54 -9.64 -10.94
N TRP A 41 1.39 -10.93 -11.26
CA TRP A 41 1.41 -12.03 -10.28
C TRP A 41 2.76 -12.23 -9.61
N ALA A 42 3.85 -11.77 -10.23
CA ALA A 42 5.20 -11.82 -9.69
C ALA A 42 5.53 -10.62 -8.79
N ASN A 43 4.53 -9.85 -8.32
CA ASN A 43 4.73 -8.65 -7.53
C ASN A 43 5.70 -8.89 -6.36
N PRO A 44 6.80 -8.12 -6.25
CA PRO A 44 7.85 -8.38 -5.27
C PRO A 44 7.38 -8.20 -3.83
N VAL A 45 6.43 -7.29 -3.57
CA VAL A 45 5.88 -7.09 -2.22
C VAL A 45 5.09 -8.33 -1.79
N LEU A 46 4.23 -8.86 -2.68
CA LEU A 46 3.45 -10.06 -2.41
C LEU A 46 4.37 -11.24 -2.05
N TRP A 47 5.34 -11.52 -2.90
CA TRP A 47 6.26 -12.64 -2.68
C TRP A 47 7.16 -12.45 -1.48
N SER A 48 7.58 -11.22 -1.18
CA SER A 48 8.34 -10.94 0.04
C SER A 48 7.53 -11.21 1.30
N VAL A 49 6.27 -10.78 1.34
CA VAL A 49 5.37 -11.04 2.47
C VAL A 49 5.16 -12.55 2.66
N LEU A 50 4.84 -13.28 1.58
CA LEU A 50 4.62 -14.72 1.64
C LEU A 50 5.87 -15.49 2.08
N THR A 51 7.04 -15.15 1.53
CA THR A 51 8.31 -15.79 1.87
C THR A 51 8.72 -15.54 3.32
N ILE A 52 8.60 -14.30 3.79
CA ILE A 52 8.95 -13.95 5.16
C ILE A 52 7.96 -14.60 6.14
N ALA A 53 6.66 -14.48 5.89
CA ALA A 53 5.64 -15.09 6.75
C ALA A 53 5.81 -16.61 6.81
N GLY A 54 5.99 -17.29 5.68
CA GLY A 54 6.25 -18.73 5.61
C GLY A 54 7.55 -19.13 6.31
N GLY A 55 8.61 -18.32 6.16
CA GLY A 55 9.87 -18.53 6.85
C GLY A 55 9.75 -18.42 8.37
N LEU A 56 9.06 -17.40 8.88
CA LEU A 56 8.81 -17.22 10.31
C LEU A 56 8.01 -18.41 10.89
N MET A 57 6.97 -18.85 10.17
CA MET A 57 6.16 -20.01 10.58
C MET A 57 6.97 -21.31 10.58
N ALA A 58 7.82 -21.52 9.58
CA ALA A 58 8.63 -22.75 9.46
C ALA A 58 9.78 -22.81 10.47
N THR A 59 10.23 -21.67 10.99
CA THR A 59 11.35 -21.56 11.94
C THR A 59 10.91 -21.25 13.37
N ASP A 60 9.59 -21.19 13.63
CA ASP A 60 8.99 -20.80 14.92
C ASP A 60 9.52 -19.46 15.49
N ILE A 61 10.01 -18.56 14.61
CA ILE A 61 10.43 -17.23 15.01
C ILE A 61 9.20 -16.36 15.20
N SER A 62 9.05 -15.80 16.41
CA SER A 62 7.92 -14.92 16.69
C SER A 62 7.98 -13.62 15.91
N TYR A 63 6.83 -13.07 15.52
CA TYR A 63 6.75 -11.78 14.84
C TYR A 63 7.44 -10.63 15.61
N PRO A 64 7.30 -10.50 16.95
CA PRO A 64 8.04 -9.48 17.70
C PRO A 64 9.55 -9.59 17.56
N THR A 65 10.11 -10.80 17.56
CA THR A 65 11.55 -11.04 17.37
C THR A 65 12.00 -10.58 15.99
N TYR A 66 11.27 -10.93 14.94
CA TYR A 66 11.54 -10.46 13.57
C TYR A 66 11.40 -8.94 13.48
N PHE A 67 10.32 -8.37 14.02
CA PHE A 67 10.01 -6.96 13.92
C PHE A 67 11.03 -6.08 14.67
N ALA A 68 11.64 -6.57 15.73
CA ALA A 68 12.72 -5.86 16.45
C ALA A 68 13.87 -5.45 15.52
N GLY A 69 14.15 -6.25 14.49
CA GLY A 69 15.13 -5.88 13.44
C GLY A 69 14.49 -5.09 12.30
N ALA A 70 13.31 -5.49 11.85
CA ALA A 70 12.61 -4.85 10.74
C ALA A 70 12.09 -3.43 11.07
N GLN A 71 11.99 -3.04 12.35
CA GLN A 71 11.54 -1.72 12.79
C GLN A 71 12.35 -0.55 12.21
N PHE A 72 13.61 -0.77 11.82
CA PHE A 72 14.42 0.25 11.13
C PHE A 72 13.81 0.62 9.78
N ILE A 73 13.24 -0.37 9.04
CA ILE A 73 12.51 -0.12 7.81
C ILE A 73 11.19 0.61 8.13
N HIS A 74 10.51 0.20 9.20
CA HIS A 74 9.28 0.86 9.67
C HIS A 74 9.53 2.34 10.02
N PHE A 75 10.64 2.66 10.67
CA PHE A 75 11.02 4.04 10.96
C PHE A 75 11.15 4.90 9.70
N LEU A 76 11.64 4.33 8.60
CA LEU A 76 11.76 5.03 7.31
C LEU A 76 10.42 5.34 6.63
N LEU A 77 9.31 4.77 7.10
CA LEU A 77 7.98 5.09 6.58
C LEU A 77 7.61 6.56 6.78
N GLY A 78 8.02 7.17 7.91
CA GLY A 78 7.78 8.59 8.16
C GLY A 78 8.42 9.48 7.09
N PRO A 79 9.76 9.47 6.91
CA PRO A 79 10.42 10.18 5.83
C PRO A 79 9.90 9.83 4.43
N ALA A 80 9.60 8.55 4.17
CA ALA A 80 9.03 8.12 2.89
C ALA A 80 7.67 8.76 2.60
N VAL A 81 6.80 8.87 3.61
CA VAL A 81 5.50 9.57 3.47
C VAL A 81 5.70 11.05 3.17
N VAL A 82 6.66 11.71 3.84
CA VAL A 82 6.99 13.12 3.54
C VAL A 82 7.53 13.26 2.12
N ALA A 83 8.36 12.31 1.66
CA ALA A 83 8.89 12.31 0.30
C ALA A 83 7.79 12.19 -0.79
N LEU A 84 6.59 11.69 -0.46
CA LEU A 84 5.43 11.68 -1.36
C LEU A 84 4.93 13.10 -1.73
N ALA A 85 5.35 14.13 -1.01
CA ALA A 85 5.11 15.51 -1.42
C ALA A 85 5.87 15.88 -2.71
N TRP A 86 6.99 15.20 -3.01
CA TRP A 86 7.81 15.48 -4.17
C TRP A 86 7.07 15.32 -5.52
N PRO A 87 6.39 14.20 -5.81
CA PRO A 87 5.59 14.07 -7.04
C PRO A 87 4.48 15.14 -7.16
N LEU A 88 3.88 15.56 -6.03
CA LEU A 88 2.92 16.66 -6.01
C LEU A 88 3.57 17.98 -6.43
N TRP A 89 4.76 18.26 -5.88
CA TRP A 89 5.51 19.45 -6.22
C TRP A 89 5.98 19.46 -7.69
N GLU A 90 6.50 18.37 -8.19
CA GLU A 90 6.92 18.24 -9.59
C GLU A 90 5.75 18.47 -10.57
N ARG A 91 4.55 18.06 -10.20
CA ARG A 91 3.34 18.19 -11.02
C ARG A 91 2.43 19.34 -10.62
N ARG A 92 2.94 20.31 -9.84
CA ARG A 92 2.15 21.46 -9.35
C ARG A 92 1.46 22.25 -10.46
N ASP A 93 2.05 22.33 -11.64
CA ASP A 93 1.46 23.06 -12.77
C ASP A 93 0.25 22.31 -13.35
N VAL A 94 0.34 20.99 -13.48
CA VAL A 94 -0.80 20.13 -13.85
C VAL A 94 -1.87 20.20 -12.78
N LEU A 95 -1.45 20.15 -11.51
CA LEU A 95 -2.37 20.26 -10.37
C LEU A 95 -3.10 21.61 -10.40
N ARG A 96 -2.42 22.72 -10.64
CA ARG A 96 -3.04 24.07 -10.76
C ARG A 96 -4.01 24.17 -11.94
N GLN A 97 -3.66 23.59 -13.09
CA GLN A 97 -4.50 23.67 -14.29
C GLN A 97 -5.73 22.76 -14.22
N ARG A 98 -5.65 21.61 -13.55
CA ARG A 98 -6.69 20.56 -13.51
C ARG A 98 -7.14 20.23 -12.09
N TRP A 99 -6.88 21.09 -11.12
CA TRP A 99 -7.11 20.83 -9.70
C TRP A 99 -8.54 20.34 -9.43
N GLY A 100 -9.55 20.98 -10.05
CA GLY A 100 -10.96 20.61 -9.85
C GLY A 100 -11.28 19.19 -10.31
N ALA A 101 -10.78 18.79 -11.50
CA ALA A 101 -11.00 17.44 -12.02
C ALA A 101 -10.24 16.39 -11.19
N LEU A 102 -9.00 16.67 -10.81
CA LEU A 102 -8.18 15.76 -10.00
C LEU A 102 -8.76 15.63 -8.57
N LEU A 103 -9.18 16.73 -7.97
CA LEU A 103 -9.81 16.72 -6.66
C LEU A 103 -11.14 15.96 -6.69
N LEU A 104 -11.99 16.21 -7.68
CA LEU A 104 -13.25 15.50 -7.84
C LEU A 104 -13.04 14.01 -8.05
N ALA A 105 -12.06 13.63 -8.88
CA ALA A 105 -11.72 12.21 -9.10
C ALA A 105 -11.18 11.56 -7.82
N ALA A 106 -10.34 12.26 -7.05
CA ALA A 106 -9.83 11.76 -5.77
C ALA A 106 -10.94 11.60 -4.74
N LEU A 107 -11.84 12.60 -4.63
CA LEU A 107 -12.98 12.53 -3.72
C LEU A 107 -13.95 11.40 -4.11
N ALA A 108 -14.32 11.32 -5.38
CA ALA A 108 -15.23 10.27 -5.85
C ALA A 108 -14.62 8.87 -5.68
N GLY A 109 -13.35 8.70 -6.05
CA GLY A 109 -12.64 7.42 -5.89
C GLY A 109 -12.43 7.03 -4.42
N GLY A 110 -12.02 7.99 -3.57
CA GLY A 110 -11.85 7.77 -2.14
C GLY A 110 -13.17 7.45 -1.45
N PHE A 111 -14.21 8.21 -1.75
CA PHE A 111 -15.56 7.93 -1.23
C PHE A 111 -16.07 6.55 -1.68
N ALA A 112 -16.00 6.24 -2.96
CA ALA A 112 -16.42 4.94 -3.47
C ALA A 112 -15.66 3.79 -2.81
N ALA A 113 -14.34 3.94 -2.61
CA ALA A 113 -13.51 2.92 -1.97
C ALA A 113 -13.87 2.71 -0.50
N SER A 114 -14.05 3.79 0.27
CA SER A 114 -14.40 3.69 1.69
C SER A 114 -15.86 3.27 1.89
N ALA A 115 -16.81 3.90 1.19
CA ALA A 115 -18.22 3.61 1.32
C ALA A 115 -18.57 2.17 0.92
N SER A 116 -17.99 1.65 -0.18
CA SER A 116 -18.20 0.26 -0.59
C SER A 116 -17.65 -0.74 0.43
N ALA A 117 -16.49 -0.46 1.01
CA ALA A 117 -15.90 -1.33 2.02
C ALA A 117 -16.71 -1.35 3.32
N LEU A 118 -17.16 -0.18 3.77
CA LEU A 118 -18.03 -0.07 4.94
C LEU A 118 -19.38 -0.77 4.69
N ALA A 119 -20.00 -0.54 3.53
CA ALA A 119 -21.27 -1.17 3.16
C ALA A 119 -21.16 -2.69 3.12
N LEU A 120 -20.08 -3.23 2.54
CA LEU A 120 -19.83 -4.68 2.54
C LEU A 120 -19.56 -5.20 3.95
N GLY A 121 -18.76 -4.50 4.75
CA GLY A 121 -18.51 -4.88 6.14
C GLY A 121 -19.79 -5.00 6.95
N TRP A 122 -20.70 -4.05 6.82
CA TRP A 122 -22.03 -4.11 7.45
C TRP A 122 -22.93 -5.20 6.85
N ALA A 123 -22.90 -5.38 5.55
CA ALA A 123 -23.70 -6.42 4.88
C ALA A 123 -23.28 -7.84 5.27
N PHE A 124 -22.04 -8.04 5.70
CA PHE A 124 -21.52 -9.30 6.22
C PHE A 124 -21.54 -9.39 7.75
N ASP A 125 -22.20 -8.47 8.45
CA ASP A 125 -22.33 -8.42 9.91
C ASP A 125 -20.96 -8.49 10.63
N LEU A 126 -19.94 -7.83 10.05
CA LEU A 126 -18.63 -7.77 10.68
C LEU A 126 -18.67 -6.93 11.98
N PRO A 127 -17.84 -7.23 13.00
CA PRO A 127 -17.71 -6.41 14.19
C PRO A 127 -17.44 -4.94 13.84
N HIS A 128 -17.99 -4.03 14.63
CA HIS A 128 -17.97 -2.59 14.36
C HIS A 128 -16.55 -2.04 14.19
N ASP A 129 -15.62 -2.43 15.06
CA ASP A 129 -14.20 -2.05 15.02
C ASP A 129 -13.49 -2.58 13.76
N VAL A 130 -13.87 -3.78 13.28
CA VAL A 130 -13.38 -4.33 12.01
C VAL A 130 -13.89 -3.51 10.83
N VAL A 131 -15.19 -3.15 10.84
CA VAL A 131 -15.79 -2.31 9.79
C VAL A 131 -15.09 -0.96 9.74
N LEU A 132 -14.88 -0.31 10.89
CA LEU A 132 -14.17 0.97 10.97
C LEU A 132 -12.73 0.86 10.42
N SER A 133 -12.07 -0.28 10.64
CA SER A 133 -10.72 -0.55 10.12
C SER A 133 -10.66 -0.62 8.58
N LEU A 134 -11.79 -0.92 7.92
CA LEU A 134 -11.90 -0.94 6.45
C LEU A 134 -11.96 0.45 5.83
N ALA A 135 -12.42 1.46 6.56
CA ALA A 135 -12.63 2.81 6.04
C ALA A 135 -11.36 3.40 5.37
N PRO A 136 -10.17 3.34 6.00
CA PRO A 136 -8.95 3.91 5.44
C PRO A 136 -8.15 2.94 4.55
N LYS A 137 -8.71 1.81 4.07
CA LYS A 137 -7.96 0.76 3.35
C LYS A 137 -7.23 1.22 2.07
N SER A 138 -7.63 2.34 1.49
CA SER A 138 -7.06 2.85 0.22
C SER A 138 -5.99 3.93 0.41
N VAL A 139 -5.51 4.14 1.65
CA VAL A 139 -4.33 4.99 1.93
C VAL A 139 -3.14 4.15 2.39
N THR A 140 -1.97 4.75 2.52
CA THR A 140 -0.77 4.04 3.00
C THR A 140 -0.96 3.48 4.40
N ALA A 141 -0.39 2.32 4.68
CA ALA A 141 -0.57 1.63 5.96
C ALA A 141 -0.35 2.52 7.21
N PRO A 142 0.70 3.36 7.32
CA PRO A 142 0.87 4.25 8.48
C PRO A 142 -0.28 5.25 8.65
N VAL A 143 -0.79 5.78 7.54
CA VAL A 143 -1.92 6.73 7.56
C VAL A 143 -3.22 6.01 7.89
N ALA A 144 -3.43 4.82 7.32
CA ALA A 144 -4.57 3.96 7.63
C ALA A 144 -4.64 3.62 9.12
N MET A 145 -3.50 3.26 9.72
CA MET A 145 -3.40 3.00 11.17
C MET A 145 -3.81 4.21 12.00
N GLY A 146 -3.26 5.40 11.67
CA GLY A 146 -3.58 6.63 12.40
C GLY A 146 -5.03 7.09 12.23
N ILE A 147 -5.66 6.84 11.07
CA ILE A 147 -7.08 7.12 10.88
C ILE A 147 -7.93 6.12 11.68
N ALA A 148 -7.64 4.82 11.58
CA ALA A 148 -8.37 3.78 12.30
C ALA A 148 -8.36 4.01 13.81
N ASP A 149 -7.20 4.35 14.38
CA ASP A 149 -7.05 4.69 15.80
C ASP A 149 -7.99 5.84 16.22
N LYS A 150 -8.10 6.88 15.38
CA LYS A 150 -8.95 8.04 15.65
C LYS A 150 -10.46 7.77 15.59
N ILE A 151 -10.88 6.80 14.78
CA ILE A 151 -12.30 6.50 14.56
C ILE A 151 -12.78 5.26 15.31
N GLY A 152 -11.92 4.63 16.14
CA GLY A 152 -12.27 3.45 16.93
C GLY A 152 -12.12 2.12 16.21
N GLY A 153 -11.39 2.08 15.10
CA GLY A 153 -10.98 0.84 14.43
C GLY A 153 -9.71 0.24 15.03
N ILE A 154 -9.29 -0.89 14.50
CA ILE A 154 -8.08 -1.62 14.91
C ILE A 154 -6.91 -1.22 13.99
N PRO A 155 -5.90 -0.45 14.46
CA PRO A 155 -4.82 0.06 13.61
C PRO A 155 -4.06 -1.04 12.85
N ALA A 156 -3.72 -2.13 13.51
CA ALA A 156 -3.01 -3.25 12.89
C ALA A 156 -3.83 -3.88 11.74
N LEU A 157 -5.15 -4.00 11.92
CA LEU A 157 -6.04 -4.55 10.90
C LEU A 157 -6.20 -3.58 9.72
N ALA A 158 -6.28 -2.29 9.98
CA ALA A 158 -6.30 -1.27 8.93
C ALA A 158 -5.02 -1.30 8.07
N ALA A 159 -3.85 -1.54 8.68
CA ALA A 159 -2.61 -1.74 7.94
C ALA A 159 -2.66 -2.97 7.03
N VAL A 160 -3.19 -4.09 7.52
CA VAL A 160 -3.38 -5.32 6.73
C VAL A 160 -4.33 -5.05 5.57
N PHE A 161 -5.48 -4.42 5.80
CA PHE A 161 -6.43 -4.08 4.74
C PHE A 161 -5.82 -3.13 3.70
N ALA A 162 -5.02 -2.16 4.12
CA ALA A 162 -4.31 -1.29 3.20
C ALA A 162 -3.35 -2.10 2.31
N VAL A 163 -2.50 -2.94 2.90
CA VAL A 163 -1.54 -3.77 2.14
C VAL A 163 -2.26 -4.69 1.16
N VAL A 164 -3.29 -5.41 1.60
CA VAL A 164 -4.09 -6.31 0.74
C VAL A 164 -4.74 -5.53 -0.39
N THR A 165 -5.35 -4.37 -0.09
CA THR A 165 -5.96 -3.51 -1.11
C THR A 165 -4.95 -3.05 -2.16
N GLY A 166 -3.77 -2.62 -1.72
CA GLY A 166 -2.68 -2.22 -2.62
C GLY A 166 -2.20 -3.37 -3.50
N MET A 167 -2.05 -4.57 -2.95
CA MET A 167 -1.68 -5.77 -3.71
C MET A 167 -2.76 -6.13 -4.73
N VAL A 168 -4.02 -6.17 -4.33
CA VAL A 168 -5.14 -6.45 -5.25
C VAL A 168 -5.17 -5.43 -6.39
N ALA A 169 -5.02 -4.14 -6.10
CA ALA A 169 -4.99 -3.08 -7.12
C ALA A 169 -3.80 -3.26 -8.08
N ALA A 170 -2.61 -3.58 -7.57
CA ALA A 170 -1.42 -3.79 -8.39
C ALA A 170 -1.54 -5.02 -9.30
N LEU A 171 -2.17 -6.10 -8.81
CA LEU A 171 -2.37 -7.35 -9.55
C LEU A 171 -3.48 -7.24 -10.60
N SER A 172 -4.61 -6.63 -10.22
CA SER A 172 -5.82 -6.58 -11.05
C SER A 172 -5.88 -5.39 -12.00
N GLY A 173 -5.16 -4.30 -11.69
CA GLY A 173 -5.30 -3.03 -12.38
C GLY A 173 -5.14 -3.11 -13.90
N LYS A 174 -4.12 -3.85 -14.39
CA LYS A 174 -3.94 -4.06 -15.83
C LYS A 174 -5.18 -4.67 -16.46
N TYR A 175 -5.65 -5.78 -15.91
CA TYR A 175 -6.79 -6.54 -16.46
C TYR A 175 -8.07 -5.72 -16.44
N LEU A 176 -8.29 -4.99 -15.35
CA LEU A 176 -9.45 -4.11 -15.21
C LEU A 176 -9.43 -2.98 -16.24
N PHE A 177 -8.30 -2.30 -16.41
CA PHE A 177 -8.19 -1.21 -17.39
C PHE A 177 -8.32 -1.70 -18.83
N ASP A 178 -7.79 -2.88 -19.14
CA ASP A 178 -7.91 -3.47 -20.46
C ASP A 178 -9.36 -3.89 -20.74
N THR A 179 -10.06 -4.46 -19.77
CA THR A 179 -11.50 -4.79 -19.87
C THR A 179 -12.36 -3.53 -20.04
N LEU A 180 -12.04 -2.46 -19.32
CA LEU A 180 -12.72 -1.18 -19.43
C LEU A 180 -12.26 -0.37 -20.66
N LYS A 181 -11.36 -0.92 -21.47
CA LYS A 181 -10.83 -0.29 -22.70
C LYS A 181 -10.25 1.11 -22.42
N VAL A 182 -9.66 1.32 -21.25
CA VAL A 182 -8.96 2.57 -20.95
C VAL A 182 -7.75 2.66 -21.89
N PRO A 183 -7.59 3.76 -22.67
CA PRO A 183 -6.51 3.86 -23.65
C PRO A 183 -5.10 3.73 -23.05
N THR A 184 -4.12 3.45 -23.91
CA THR A 184 -2.68 3.43 -23.56
C THR A 184 -1.91 4.60 -24.15
N ASP A 185 -2.63 5.65 -24.58
CA ASP A 185 -2.09 6.96 -24.94
C ASP A 185 -1.74 7.79 -23.69
N ALA A 186 -1.22 9.00 -23.90
CA ALA A 186 -0.80 9.84 -22.79
C ALA A 186 -1.95 10.14 -21.77
N PRO A 187 -3.16 10.55 -22.20
CA PRO A 187 -4.29 10.71 -21.27
C PRO A 187 -4.71 9.41 -20.58
N GLY A 188 -4.71 8.29 -21.29
CA GLY A 188 -5.07 6.99 -20.72
C GLY A 188 -4.08 6.54 -19.64
N TRP A 189 -2.78 6.71 -19.84
CA TRP A 189 -1.77 6.43 -18.80
C TRP A 189 -1.93 7.32 -17.58
N MET A 190 -2.31 8.60 -17.76
CA MET A 190 -2.62 9.50 -16.64
C MET A 190 -3.82 8.97 -15.83
N ALA A 191 -4.90 8.55 -16.51
CA ALA A 191 -6.09 8.00 -15.86
C ALA A 191 -5.81 6.67 -15.14
N ARG A 192 -5.12 5.73 -15.81
CA ARG A 192 -4.70 4.44 -15.21
C ARG A 192 -3.84 4.66 -13.97
N GLY A 193 -2.87 5.58 -14.05
CA GLY A 193 -2.00 5.92 -12.92
C GLY A 193 -2.78 6.54 -11.77
N PHE A 194 -3.61 7.53 -12.05
CA PHE A 194 -4.41 8.20 -11.04
C PHE A 194 -5.34 7.22 -10.31
N ALA A 195 -6.00 6.34 -11.05
CA ALA A 195 -6.87 5.31 -10.46
C ALA A 195 -6.08 4.32 -9.58
N LEU A 196 -4.89 3.86 -10.04
CA LEU A 196 -4.03 2.98 -9.23
C LEU A 196 -3.53 3.65 -7.96
N GLY A 197 -3.16 4.92 -8.03
CA GLY A 197 -2.72 5.69 -6.85
C GLY A 197 -3.87 5.93 -5.86
N THR A 198 -5.08 6.19 -6.35
CA THR A 198 -6.28 6.41 -5.53
C THR A 198 -6.72 5.13 -4.83
N ALA A 199 -6.77 3.99 -5.53
CA ALA A 199 -7.27 2.73 -4.98
C ALA A 199 -6.20 1.92 -4.26
N GLY A 200 -4.97 1.89 -4.82
CA GLY A 200 -3.88 1.02 -4.40
C GLY A 200 -2.73 1.72 -3.70
N HIS A 201 -2.89 3.01 -3.38
CA HIS A 201 -1.91 3.83 -2.67
C HIS A 201 -0.45 3.60 -3.14
N GLY A 202 0.53 3.41 -2.22
CA GLY A 202 1.95 3.27 -2.54
C GLY A 202 2.27 2.03 -3.39
N ILE A 203 1.60 0.89 -3.13
CA ILE A 203 1.82 -0.35 -3.89
C ILE A 203 1.30 -0.19 -5.33
N GLY A 204 0.11 0.39 -5.49
CA GLY A 204 -0.45 0.74 -6.80
C GLY A 204 0.39 1.76 -7.55
N ALA A 205 0.91 2.78 -6.85
CA ALA A 205 1.78 3.80 -7.44
C ALA A 205 3.11 3.22 -7.89
N ALA A 206 3.73 2.34 -7.12
CA ALA A 206 4.94 1.62 -7.50
C ALA A 206 4.71 0.78 -8.77
N ARG A 207 3.58 0.06 -8.84
CA ARG A 207 3.20 -0.69 -10.04
C ARG A 207 3.00 0.21 -11.25
N ALA A 208 2.30 1.33 -11.09
CA ALA A 208 2.08 2.30 -12.16
C ALA A 208 3.41 2.84 -12.72
N LEU A 209 4.35 3.19 -11.84
CA LEU A 209 5.67 3.68 -12.23
C LEU A 209 6.49 2.66 -13.01
N GLN A 210 6.42 1.38 -12.63
CA GLN A 210 7.11 0.29 -13.32
C GLN A 210 6.59 0.10 -14.76
N VAL A 211 5.31 0.36 -14.99
CA VAL A 211 4.69 0.17 -16.31
C VAL A 211 4.89 1.39 -17.21
N ASN A 212 4.71 2.60 -16.67
CA ASN A 212 4.79 3.84 -17.44
C ASN A 212 5.09 5.03 -16.53
N ALA A 213 6.06 5.87 -16.91
CA ALA A 213 6.49 7.02 -16.10
C ALA A 213 5.35 8.04 -15.87
N ASN A 214 4.50 8.30 -16.88
CA ASN A 214 3.35 9.19 -16.72
C ASN A 214 2.32 8.59 -15.76
N ALA A 215 2.03 7.29 -15.88
CA ALA A 215 1.15 6.60 -14.94
C ALA A 215 1.70 6.67 -13.51
N GLY A 216 3.00 6.44 -13.31
CA GLY A 216 3.65 6.55 -12.01
C GLY A 216 3.54 7.94 -11.40
N ALA A 217 3.78 8.99 -12.20
CA ALA A 217 3.67 10.38 -11.75
C ALA A 217 2.25 10.74 -11.30
N PHE A 218 1.23 10.32 -12.07
CA PHE A 218 -0.17 10.57 -11.69
C PHE A 218 -0.64 9.69 -10.53
N ALA A 219 -0.09 8.48 -10.40
CA ALA A 219 -0.34 7.64 -9.23
C ALA A 219 0.25 8.24 -7.95
N GLY A 220 1.45 8.80 -8.00
CA GLY A 220 2.05 9.54 -6.88
C GLY A 220 1.22 10.77 -6.49
N LEU A 221 0.71 11.52 -7.50
CA LEU A 221 -0.19 12.64 -7.28
C LEU A 221 -1.49 12.20 -6.58
N ALA A 222 -2.13 11.15 -7.08
CA ALA A 222 -3.36 10.61 -6.51
C ALA A 222 -3.17 10.10 -5.09
N LEU A 223 -2.09 9.37 -4.84
CA LEU A 223 -1.69 8.91 -3.51
C LEU A 223 -1.55 10.07 -2.52
N GLY A 224 -0.84 11.14 -2.90
CA GLY A 224 -0.68 12.32 -2.04
C GLY A 224 -2.01 13.01 -1.75
N LEU A 225 -2.88 13.18 -2.74
CA LEU A 225 -4.22 13.72 -2.55
C LEU A 225 -5.06 12.83 -1.63
N GLN A 226 -5.03 11.51 -1.81
CA GLN A 226 -5.77 10.58 -0.95
C GLN A 226 -5.30 10.61 0.49
N VAL A 227 -4.00 10.70 0.74
CA VAL A 227 -3.46 10.84 2.10
C VAL A 227 -4.04 12.09 2.78
N LEU A 228 -4.05 13.24 2.09
CA LEU A 228 -4.59 14.48 2.64
C LEU A 228 -6.10 14.39 2.86
N LEU A 229 -6.85 13.98 1.83
CA LEU A 229 -8.31 13.93 1.88
C LEU A 229 -8.81 12.92 2.91
N ALA A 230 -8.29 11.71 2.92
CA ALA A 230 -8.73 10.68 3.85
C ALA A 230 -8.39 11.01 5.30
N SER A 231 -7.20 11.60 5.56
CA SER A 231 -6.79 12.03 6.92
C SER A 231 -7.70 13.11 7.51
N LEU A 232 -8.34 13.91 6.67
CA LEU A 232 -9.27 14.95 7.09
C LEU A 232 -10.72 14.46 7.09
N LEU A 233 -11.17 13.88 5.96
CA LEU A 233 -12.58 13.59 5.72
C LEU A 233 -13.08 12.37 6.47
N ILE A 234 -12.28 11.30 6.59
CA ILE A 234 -12.74 10.10 7.29
C ILE A 234 -12.95 10.39 8.78
N PRO A 235 -11.99 10.95 9.55
CA PRO A 235 -12.25 11.28 10.94
C PRO A 235 -13.36 12.32 11.13
N LEU A 236 -13.52 13.26 10.20
CA LEU A 236 -14.61 14.25 10.26
C LEU A 236 -15.97 13.57 10.09
N ALA A 237 -16.12 12.69 9.10
CA ALA A 237 -17.36 11.95 8.89
C ALA A 237 -17.78 11.14 10.12
N PHE A 238 -16.84 10.46 10.77
CA PHE A 238 -17.12 9.66 11.99
C PHE A 238 -17.24 10.46 13.29
N ARG A 239 -17.02 11.78 13.26
CA ARG A 239 -17.33 12.67 14.41
C ARG A 239 -18.74 13.23 14.36
N ILE A 240 -19.35 13.23 13.19
CA ILE A 240 -20.68 13.81 12.96
C ILE A 240 -21.78 12.75 13.12
N PHE A 241 -21.43 11.49 12.98
CA PHE A 241 -22.30 10.32 13.13
C PHE A 241 -21.87 9.45 14.31
#